data_90fe4268a6632926bc03666e396e80bc
#
_entry.id   90fe4268a6632926bc03666e396e80bc
#
_cell.length_a   1.000
_cell.length_b   1.000
_cell.length_c   1.000
_cell.angle_alpha   90.00
_cell.angle_beta   90.00
_cell.angle_gamma   90.00
#
_symmetry.space_group_name_H-M   'P 1'
#
loop_
_entity.id
_entity.type
_entity.pdbx_description
1 polymer ?
#
loop_
_entity_poly.entity_id
_entity_poly.type
_entity_poly.pdbx_seq_one_letter_code
_entity_poly.pdbx_strand_id
1 'polypeptide(L)'
;NVTDETKYWNFYETFETKKAYTPNSTLMYGGGIYASAETCRWKFVGATYGDSSNDMKWDNAAAHLRLTESTSGEPGYIYMLEDKSNGIGYIRLWAARYKDDKGSGSFGVYISDDKGKTWEPIQTGIPIKKELTEYQFKVMHPGELRIKIGKTENSTAGIDIDNIHISDYYTTSSVENMLSPTNIRIWSSKGHLCFDTKMPEQIDIYLINGTLVKTEHIICLLYTS
;
A
#
# COMPACT_ATOMS: atom_id res chain seq x y z
N ASN A 1 19.25 -9.04 -2.60
CA ASN A 1 18.75 -8.31 -3.76
C ASN A 1 17.42 -7.72 -3.36
N VAL A 2 17.42 -6.44 -2.97
CA VAL A 2 16.22 -5.66 -2.85
C VAL A 2 15.79 -5.40 -4.31
N THR A 3 14.83 -6.15 -4.80
CA THR A 3 14.15 -5.79 -6.04
C THR A 3 13.53 -4.43 -5.81
N ASP A 4 13.73 -3.51 -6.73
CA ASP A 4 13.21 -2.15 -6.68
C ASP A 4 11.68 -2.20 -6.79
N GLU A 5 11.04 -2.52 -5.65
CA GLU A 5 9.58 -2.62 -5.53
C GLU A 5 8.89 -1.25 -5.67
N THR A 6 9.66 -0.16 -5.68
CA THR A 6 9.15 1.20 -5.81
C THR A 6 8.55 1.46 -7.19
N LYS A 7 8.83 0.63 -8.17
CA LYS A 7 8.40 0.77 -9.57
C LYS A 7 6.89 0.61 -9.80
N TYR A 8 6.15 0.09 -8.82
CA TYR A 8 4.73 -0.26 -8.96
C TYR A 8 3.80 0.53 -8.03
N TRP A 9 4.33 1.47 -7.27
CA TRP A 9 3.52 2.35 -6.44
C TRP A 9 2.74 3.32 -7.32
N ASN A 10 1.41 3.36 -7.18
CA ASN A 10 0.54 4.20 -8.00
C ASN A 10 -0.60 4.85 -7.22
N PHE A 11 -0.62 4.67 -5.91
CA PHE A 11 -1.52 5.35 -4.99
C PHE A 11 -0.70 5.98 -3.87
N TYR A 12 -0.80 7.29 -3.72
CA TYR A 12 -0.02 8.07 -2.76
C TYR A 12 -0.96 8.98 -1.98
N GLU A 13 -1.25 8.64 -0.73
CA GLU A 13 -1.96 9.53 0.18
C GLU A 13 -0.97 10.12 1.17
N THR A 14 -0.76 11.42 1.05
CA THR A 14 0.19 12.16 1.88
C THR A 14 -0.50 13.02 2.94
N PHE A 15 -1.82 13.14 2.87
CA PHE A 15 -2.64 14.08 3.64
C PHE A 15 -2.29 15.57 3.43
N GLU A 16 -1.39 15.91 2.53
CA GLU A 16 -0.96 17.28 2.23
C GLU A 16 -1.94 18.03 1.35
N THR A 17 -2.59 17.34 0.43
CA THR A 17 -3.45 17.91 -0.61
C THR A 17 -4.92 17.84 -0.23
N LYS A 18 -5.24 18.42 0.91
CA LYS A 18 -6.60 18.47 1.43
C LYS A 18 -7.52 19.27 0.52
N LYS A 19 -8.45 18.60 -0.17
CA LYS A 19 -9.54 19.24 -0.88
C LYS A 19 -10.63 19.73 0.08
N ALA A 20 -10.98 18.90 1.07
CA ALA A 20 -11.93 19.23 2.12
C ALA A 20 -11.72 18.32 3.33
N TYR A 21 -12.00 18.84 4.53
CA TYR A 21 -12.20 18.05 5.73
C TYR A 21 -13.48 18.51 6.41
N THR A 22 -14.43 17.59 6.55
CA THR A 22 -15.70 17.84 7.21
C THR A 22 -15.70 17.10 8.54
N PRO A 23 -15.37 17.79 9.65
CA PRO A 23 -15.38 17.18 10.96
C PRO A 23 -16.81 16.82 11.38
N ASN A 24 -16.96 15.76 12.14
CA ASN A 24 -18.23 15.46 12.79
C ASN A 24 -18.35 16.34 14.04
N SER A 25 -19.15 17.40 13.95
CA SER A 25 -19.32 18.40 15.00
C SER A 25 -19.98 17.87 16.29
N THR A 26 -20.57 16.68 16.24
CA THR A 26 -21.23 16.06 17.40
C THR A 26 -20.27 15.21 18.25
N LEU A 27 -19.06 14.96 17.76
CA LEU A 27 -18.06 14.15 18.44
C LEU A 27 -16.93 15.04 18.96
N MET A 28 -16.79 15.15 20.25
CA MET A 28 -15.82 16.00 20.94
C MET A 28 -14.35 15.68 20.57
N TYR A 29 -14.07 14.51 20.00
CA TYR A 29 -12.73 14.01 19.71
C TYR A 29 -12.58 13.33 18.34
N GLY A 30 -13.20 13.87 17.35
CA GLY A 30 -12.79 13.48 16.02
C GLY A 30 -13.66 12.42 15.38
N GLY A 31 -13.65 12.53 14.19
CA GLY A 31 -14.36 11.82 13.16
C GLY A 31 -14.66 12.82 12.07
N GLY A 32 -14.88 12.33 10.91
CA GLY A 32 -15.17 13.18 9.77
C GLY A 32 -14.86 12.48 8.46
N ILE A 33 -14.98 13.26 7.41
CA ILE A 33 -14.57 12.84 6.08
C ILE A 33 -13.47 13.78 5.61
N TYR A 34 -12.32 13.21 5.33
CA TYR A 34 -11.23 13.85 4.63
C TYR A 34 -11.33 13.51 3.15
N ALA A 35 -11.32 14.53 2.29
CA ALA A 35 -11.29 14.38 0.84
C ALA A 35 -9.90 14.79 0.35
N SER A 36 -9.14 13.85 -0.17
CA SER A 36 -7.88 14.10 -0.85
C SER A 36 -8.12 14.67 -2.25
N ALA A 37 -7.19 15.49 -2.72
CA ALA A 37 -7.18 15.91 -4.13
C ALA A 37 -6.46 14.89 -5.03
N GLU A 38 -5.69 14.00 -4.44
CA GLU A 38 -4.80 13.06 -5.15
C GLU A 38 -5.35 11.64 -5.18
N THR A 39 -6.08 11.21 -4.15
CA THR A 39 -6.49 9.82 -3.99
C THR A 39 -8.02 9.69 -3.90
N CYS A 40 -8.52 9.51 -2.69
CA CYS A 40 -9.93 9.23 -2.43
C CYS A 40 -10.40 9.96 -1.17
N ARG A 41 -11.67 9.78 -0.82
CA ARG A 41 -12.18 10.20 0.49
C ARG A 41 -11.85 9.15 1.54
N TRP A 42 -11.50 9.64 2.72
CA TRP A 42 -11.22 8.82 3.89
C TRP A 42 -12.23 9.11 5.00
N LYS A 43 -12.76 8.07 5.60
CA LYS A 43 -13.53 8.19 6.84
C LYS A 43 -12.58 8.12 8.02
N PHE A 44 -12.74 9.09 8.90
CA PHE A 44 -12.06 9.16 10.19
C PHE A 44 -13.07 8.83 11.29
N VAL A 45 -12.72 7.90 12.19
CA VAL A 45 -13.53 7.50 13.33
C VAL A 45 -12.61 7.44 14.55
N GLY A 46 -12.90 8.20 15.60
CA GLY A 46 -11.96 8.40 16.70
C GLY A 46 -10.58 8.91 16.26
N ALA A 47 -10.58 9.60 15.13
CA ALA A 47 -9.39 10.10 14.45
C ALA A 47 -9.65 11.51 13.92
N THR A 48 -8.60 12.27 13.66
CA THR A 48 -8.70 13.63 13.12
C THR A 48 -7.58 13.90 12.11
N TYR A 49 -7.77 14.92 11.30
CA TYR A 49 -6.72 15.50 10.49
C TYR A 49 -5.73 16.19 11.42
N GLY A 50 -4.48 15.74 11.43
CA GLY A 50 -3.42 16.19 12.31
C GLY A 50 -2.47 17.14 11.59
N ASP A 51 -2.55 18.43 11.94
CA ASP A 51 -1.69 19.50 11.39
C ASP A 51 -0.94 20.27 12.49
N SER A 52 -1.03 19.81 13.74
CA SER A 52 -0.35 20.45 14.86
C SER A 52 1.15 20.14 14.89
N SER A 53 1.91 20.92 15.64
CA SER A 53 3.36 20.71 15.86
C SER A 53 3.69 19.44 16.67
N ASN A 54 2.69 18.82 17.29
CA ASN A 54 2.85 17.60 18.07
C ASN A 54 2.51 16.34 17.26
N ASP A 55 1.86 16.48 16.10
CA ASP A 55 1.64 15.36 15.19
C ASP A 55 2.97 14.95 14.54
N MET A 56 3.22 13.66 14.52
CA MET A 56 4.40 13.06 13.89
C MET A 56 4.10 12.84 12.42
N LYS A 57 4.70 13.66 11.57
CA LYS A 57 4.42 13.74 10.14
C LYS A 57 5.67 14.11 9.35
N TRP A 58 5.65 13.82 8.05
CA TRP A 58 6.75 14.20 7.15
C TRP A 58 6.73 15.70 6.83
N ASP A 59 5.58 16.19 6.40
CA ASP A 59 5.45 17.59 5.98
C ASP A 59 4.48 18.36 6.89
N ASN A 60 3.26 18.64 6.43
CA ASN A 60 2.35 19.52 7.16
C ASN A 60 1.21 18.80 7.85
N ALA A 61 0.87 17.60 7.43
CA ALA A 61 -0.27 16.88 7.97
C ALA A 61 -0.12 15.36 8.00
N ALA A 62 -0.92 14.73 8.84
CA ALA A 62 -1.05 13.27 8.98
C ALA A 62 -2.48 12.91 9.40
N ALA A 63 -2.83 11.64 9.38
CA ALA A 63 -4.01 11.15 10.05
C ALA A 63 -3.68 10.81 11.50
N HIS A 64 -4.27 11.53 12.45
CA HIS A 64 -4.08 11.32 13.88
C HIS A 64 -5.16 10.42 14.48
N LEU A 65 -4.79 9.20 14.88
CA LEU A 65 -5.65 8.24 15.56
C LEU A 65 -5.58 8.47 17.07
N ARG A 66 -6.67 8.93 17.66
CA ARG A 66 -6.66 9.40 19.05
C ARG A 66 -6.63 8.30 20.11
N LEU A 67 -6.26 8.71 21.32
CA LEU A 67 -6.23 7.87 22.52
C LEU A 67 -7.59 7.33 22.92
N THR A 68 -8.57 8.19 22.88
CA THR A 68 -9.88 7.91 23.43
C THR A 68 -10.86 7.56 22.35
N GLU A 69 -11.64 6.64 22.71
CA GLU A 69 -12.86 6.12 22.17
C GLU A 69 -13.61 7.13 21.30
N SER A 70 -14.00 6.67 20.15
CA SER A 70 -15.19 7.21 19.51
C SER A 70 -16.34 7.12 20.53
N THR A 71 -17.42 7.84 20.35
CA THR A 71 -18.65 7.68 21.16
C THR A 71 -19.17 6.24 21.20
N SER A 72 -18.63 5.34 20.39
CA SER A 72 -18.89 3.89 20.35
C SER A 72 -17.96 3.05 21.21
N GLY A 73 -16.94 3.63 21.85
CA GLY A 73 -15.97 2.87 22.65
C GLY A 73 -14.89 2.17 21.83
N GLU A 74 -14.86 2.34 20.51
CA GLU A 74 -13.88 1.69 19.64
C GLU A 74 -12.60 2.51 19.48
N PRO A 75 -11.44 1.84 19.34
CA PRO A 75 -10.18 2.49 19.03
C PRO A 75 -10.25 3.30 17.74
N GLY A 76 -9.51 4.40 17.64
CA GLY A 76 -9.50 5.26 16.46
C GLY A 76 -8.99 4.55 15.21
N TYR A 77 -9.62 4.83 14.07
CA TYR A 77 -9.24 4.28 12.76
C TYR A 77 -9.59 5.21 11.60
N ILE A 78 -8.95 4.96 10.47
CA ILE A 78 -9.27 5.55 9.17
C ILE A 78 -9.52 4.47 8.14
N TYR A 79 -10.37 4.73 7.16
CA TYR A 79 -10.58 3.84 6.03
C TYR A 79 -11.02 4.57 4.75
N MET A 80 -10.70 3.97 3.61
CA MET A 80 -11.09 4.47 2.28
C MET A 80 -12.59 4.36 2.08
N LEU A 81 -13.20 5.41 1.51
CA LEU A 81 -14.63 5.42 1.12
C LEU A 81 -14.84 4.97 -0.33
N GLU A 82 -13.83 5.03 -1.17
CA GLU A 82 -13.82 4.55 -2.53
C GLU A 82 -12.88 3.35 -2.68
N ASP A 83 -13.21 2.49 -3.65
CA ASP A 83 -12.41 1.33 -3.95
C ASP A 83 -11.18 1.71 -4.79
N LYS A 84 -10.02 1.15 -4.47
CA LYS A 84 -8.86 1.16 -5.34
C LYS A 84 -9.01 0.06 -6.38
N SER A 85 -8.95 0.41 -7.66
CA SER A 85 -8.92 -0.55 -8.76
C SER A 85 -7.57 -1.28 -8.84
N ASN A 86 -7.51 -2.35 -9.63
CA ASN A 86 -6.30 -3.15 -9.93
C ASN A 86 -5.70 -3.88 -8.71
N GLY A 87 -6.49 -4.11 -7.68
CA GLY A 87 -6.03 -4.83 -6.49
C GLY A 87 -4.95 -4.11 -5.69
N ILE A 88 -4.36 -4.85 -4.76
CA ILE A 88 -3.28 -4.38 -3.91
C ILE A 88 -2.15 -5.42 -3.89
N GLY A 89 -0.94 -5.03 -4.31
CA GLY A 89 0.26 -5.82 -4.16
C GLY A 89 0.89 -5.62 -2.78
N TYR A 90 1.24 -4.39 -2.47
CA TYR A 90 1.83 -3.98 -1.19
C TYR A 90 1.19 -2.71 -0.68
N ILE A 91 1.21 -2.55 0.63
CA ILE A 91 0.91 -1.29 1.34
C ILE A 91 2.18 -0.88 2.07
N ARG A 92 2.58 0.38 1.95
CA ARG A 92 3.64 1.01 2.73
C ARG A 92 3.09 2.27 3.36
N LEU A 93 3.42 2.50 4.61
CA LEU A 93 3.01 3.70 5.33
C LEU A 93 4.08 4.09 6.36
N TRP A 94 4.05 5.33 6.79
CA TRP A 94 4.81 5.78 7.94
C TRP A 94 3.88 5.99 9.12
N ALA A 95 4.35 5.58 10.29
CA ALA A 95 3.59 5.76 11.51
C ALA A 95 4.50 6.05 12.69
N ALA A 96 4.00 6.86 13.62
CA ALA A 96 4.65 7.16 14.87
C ALA A 96 3.66 7.26 16.01
N ARG A 97 4.15 7.13 17.24
CA ARG A 97 3.41 7.52 18.41
C ARG A 97 3.32 9.05 18.48
N TYR A 98 2.13 9.57 18.80
CA TYR A 98 1.96 11.00 19.03
C TYR A 98 3.00 11.50 20.05
N LYS A 99 3.64 12.63 19.75
CA LYS A 99 4.86 13.10 20.40
C LYS A 99 4.84 13.11 21.91
N ASP A 100 3.74 13.59 22.49
CA ASP A 100 3.64 13.83 23.94
C ASP A 100 3.07 12.63 24.71
N ASP A 101 2.62 11.60 24.01
CA ASP A 101 2.05 10.42 24.64
C ASP A 101 3.13 9.51 25.23
N LYS A 102 2.88 9.04 26.45
CA LYS A 102 3.77 8.12 27.18
C LYS A 102 3.32 6.67 27.12
N GLY A 103 2.13 6.43 26.58
CA GLY A 103 1.54 5.09 26.50
C GLY A 103 2.21 4.20 25.48
N SER A 104 1.87 2.94 25.51
CA SER A 104 2.14 1.98 24.45
C SER A 104 1.06 2.07 23.40
N GLY A 105 1.42 1.78 22.14
CA GLY A 105 0.48 1.76 21.04
C GLY A 105 0.77 0.61 20.10
N SER A 106 -0.28 0.11 19.48
CA SER A 106 -0.20 -0.79 18.35
C SER A 106 -1.37 -0.55 17.40
N PHE A 107 -1.18 -0.91 16.16
CA PHE A 107 -2.18 -0.75 15.11
C PHE A 107 -2.33 -2.01 14.27
N GLY A 108 -3.33 -2.01 13.42
CA GLY A 108 -3.58 -3.04 12.42
C GLY A 108 -3.89 -2.44 11.07
N VAL A 109 -3.60 -3.22 10.03
CA VAL A 109 -3.94 -2.93 8.64
C VAL A 109 -4.89 -4.01 8.14
N TYR A 110 -5.95 -3.58 7.48
CA TYR A 110 -7.05 -4.43 7.02
C TYR A 110 -7.41 -4.07 5.58
N ILE A 111 -7.98 -5.04 4.86
CA ILE A 111 -8.57 -4.84 3.53
C ILE A 111 -10.05 -5.21 3.54
N SER A 112 -10.78 -4.71 2.55
CA SER A 112 -12.17 -5.06 2.27
C SER A 112 -12.38 -5.14 0.76
N ASP A 113 -13.02 -6.20 0.29
CA ASP A 113 -13.44 -6.42 -1.10
C ASP A 113 -14.97 -6.26 -1.28
N ASP A 114 -15.68 -5.91 -0.21
CA ASP A 114 -17.13 -5.77 -0.16
C ASP A 114 -17.59 -4.32 0.14
N LYS A 115 -16.78 -3.33 -0.25
CA LYS A 115 -17.03 -1.89 -0.07
C LYS A 115 -17.05 -1.44 1.39
N GLY A 116 -16.27 -2.10 2.24
CA GLY A 116 -16.10 -1.72 3.64
C GLY A 116 -17.17 -2.28 4.59
N LYS A 117 -17.96 -3.27 4.17
CA LYS A 117 -18.93 -3.95 5.04
C LYS A 117 -18.23 -4.90 6.01
N THR A 118 -17.24 -5.64 5.52
CA THR A 118 -16.38 -6.51 6.32
C THR A 118 -14.90 -6.16 6.09
N TRP A 119 -14.07 -6.50 7.08
CA TRP A 119 -12.65 -6.16 7.07
C TRP A 119 -11.81 -7.37 7.44
N GLU A 120 -10.96 -7.79 6.51
CA GLU A 120 -9.99 -8.86 6.72
C GLU A 120 -8.65 -8.29 7.20
N PRO A 121 -8.08 -8.79 8.30
CA PRO A 121 -6.79 -8.33 8.79
C PRO A 121 -5.64 -8.81 7.90
N ILE A 122 -4.80 -7.91 7.45
CA ILE A 122 -3.50 -8.23 6.85
C ILE A 122 -2.48 -8.46 7.96
N GLN A 123 -2.42 -7.53 8.90
CA GLN A 123 -1.60 -7.68 10.10
C GLN A 123 -2.17 -6.82 11.23
N THR A 124 -2.13 -7.34 12.45
CA THR A 124 -2.60 -6.64 13.66
C THR A 124 -1.55 -6.69 14.77
N GLY A 125 -1.74 -5.87 15.81
CA GLY A 125 -0.81 -5.83 16.94
C GLY A 125 0.58 -5.31 16.59
N ILE A 126 0.69 -4.49 15.54
CA ILE A 126 1.96 -3.91 15.09
C ILE A 126 2.37 -2.84 16.10
N PRO A 127 3.48 -2.99 16.81
CA PRO A 127 3.90 -2.02 17.81
C PRO A 127 4.32 -0.71 17.16
N ILE A 128 3.81 0.40 17.73
CA ILE A 128 4.18 1.74 17.25
C ILE A 128 5.47 2.20 17.91
N LYS A 129 6.36 2.80 17.12
CA LYS A 129 7.58 3.42 17.60
C LYS A 129 7.37 4.90 17.92
N LYS A 130 8.28 5.49 18.66
CA LYS A 130 8.26 6.91 18.98
C LYS A 130 8.55 7.77 17.76
N GLU A 131 9.53 7.34 16.99
CA GLU A 131 9.98 8.02 15.76
C GLU A 131 9.15 7.57 14.57
N LEU A 132 8.95 8.48 13.62
CA LEU A 132 8.27 8.19 12.36
C LEU A 132 9.00 7.06 11.63
N THR A 133 8.35 5.95 11.52
CA THR A 133 8.93 4.68 11.04
C THR A 133 8.13 4.16 9.87
N GLU A 134 8.82 3.64 8.87
CA GLU A 134 8.23 2.95 7.73
C GLU A 134 7.78 1.55 8.12
N TYR A 135 6.59 1.18 7.66
CA TYR A 135 6.01 -0.16 7.74
C TYR A 135 5.55 -0.60 6.36
N GLN A 136 5.83 -1.85 6.01
CA GLN A 136 5.44 -2.41 4.71
C GLN A 136 4.71 -3.74 4.91
N PHE A 137 3.64 -3.94 4.12
CA PHE A 137 2.76 -5.11 4.20
C PHE A 137 2.60 -5.71 2.81
N LYS A 138 2.81 -7.01 2.71
CA LYS A 138 2.49 -7.78 1.52
C LYS A 138 1.01 -8.17 1.57
N VAL A 139 0.24 -7.80 0.56
CA VAL A 139 -1.20 -8.09 0.46
C VAL A 139 -1.47 -9.11 -0.64
N MET A 140 -1.07 -8.82 -1.87
CA MET A 140 -1.20 -9.68 -3.05
C MET A 140 -2.63 -10.14 -3.31
N HIS A 141 -3.58 -9.20 -3.26
CA HIS A 141 -5.00 -9.46 -3.48
C HIS A 141 -5.51 -8.74 -4.72
N PRO A 142 -6.15 -9.45 -5.70
CA PRO A 142 -6.72 -8.84 -6.90
C PRO A 142 -8.07 -8.16 -6.61
N GLY A 143 -8.59 -7.45 -7.61
CA GLY A 143 -9.93 -6.87 -7.57
C GLY A 143 -9.99 -5.45 -7.02
N GLU A 144 -11.18 -4.99 -6.71
CA GLU A 144 -11.42 -3.67 -6.12
C GLU A 144 -11.33 -3.77 -4.60
N LEU A 145 -10.49 -2.96 -3.98
CA LEU A 145 -10.20 -3.06 -2.55
C LEU A 145 -10.21 -1.70 -1.85
N ARG A 146 -10.59 -1.74 -0.57
CA ARG A 146 -10.37 -0.64 0.38
C ARG A 146 -9.40 -1.07 1.45
N ILE A 147 -8.68 -0.10 2.02
CA ILE A 147 -7.88 -0.34 3.22
C ILE A 147 -8.48 0.38 4.43
N LYS A 148 -8.25 -0.22 5.59
CA LYS A 148 -8.49 0.38 6.90
C LYS A 148 -7.21 0.26 7.73
N ILE A 149 -6.88 1.32 8.45
CA ILE A 149 -5.78 1.37 9.40
C ILE A 149 -6.35 1.84 10.73
N GLY A 150 -6.14 1.08 11.78
CA GLY A 150 -6.74 1.36 13.08
C GLY A 150 -5.87 0.96 14.24
N LYS A 151 -6.04 1.65 15.36
CA LYS A 151 -5.45 1.25 16.63
C LYS A 151 -6.02 -0.09 17.07
N THR A 152 -5.23 -0.88 17.78
CA THR A 152 -5.74 -2.08 18.46
C THR A 152 -6.27 -1.75 19.87
N GLU A 153 -7.13 -2.60 20.41
CA GLU A 153 -7.88 -2.36 21.66
C GLU A 153 -7.02 -1.94 22.87
N ASN A 154 -5.81 -2.48 22.97
CA ASN A 154 -4.93 -2.19 24.10
C ASN A 154 -3.98 -0.99 23.87
N SER A 155 -4.19 -0.24 22.80
CA SER A 155 -3.36 0.91 22.47
C SER A 155 -3.77 2.14 23.30
N THR A 156 -2.91 2.56 24.20
CA THR A 156 -3.13 3.75 25.06
C THR A 156 -2.53 5.03 24.52
N ALA A 157 -1.67 4.95 23.51
CA ALA A 157 -1.09 6.11 22.84
C ALA A 157 -1.88 6.54 21.60
N GLY A 158 -1.87 7.81 21.27
CA GLY A 158 -2.24 8.33 19.95
C GLY A 158 -1.23 7.85 18.90
N ILE A 159 -1.69 7.68 17.68
CA ILE A 159 -0.89 7.20 16.57
C ILE A 159 -1.10 8.12 15.39
N ASP A 160 -0.01 8.61 14.81
CA ASP A 160 -0.02 9.35 13.57
C ASP A 160 0.34 8.43 12.42
N ILE A 161 -0.44 8.50 11.34
CA ILE A 161 -0.26 7.75 10.11
C ILE A 161 -0.06 8.75 8.98
N ASP A 162 0.99 8.53 8.20
CA ASP A 162 1.35 9.41 7.10
C ASP A 162 1.88 8.63 5.90
N ASN A 163 1.91 9.27 4.73
CA ASN A 163 2.52 8.77 3.50
C ASN A 163 2.12 7.32 3.17
N ILE A 164 0.81 7.08 2.98
CA ILE A 164 0.29 5.78 2.60
C ILE A 164 0.51 5.57 1.10
N HIS A 165 1.34 4.60 0.76
CA HIS A 165 1.61 4.19 -0.61
C HIS A 165 1.04 2.79 -0.85
N ILE A 166 0.37 2.59 -1.98
CA ILE A 166 -0.19 1.29 -2.36
C ILE A 166 0.25 0.97 -3.78
N SER A 167 0.73 -0.25 -4.00
CA SER A 167 1.00 -0.77 -5.33
C SER A 167 -0.20 -1.55 -5.86
N ASP A 168 -0.32 -1.63 -7.19
CA ASP A 168 -1.27 -2.55 -7.81
C ASP A 168 -0.92 -4.01 -7.50
N TYR A 169 -1.94 -4.85 -7.52
CA TYR A 169 -1.75 -6.29 -7.54
C TYR A 169 -1.05 -6.68 -8.85
N TYR A 170 -0.09 -7.55 -8.73
CA TYR A 170 0.54 -8.20 -9.87
C TYR A 170 0.65 -9.70 -9.59
N THR A 171 0.32 -10.50 -10.57
CA THR A 171 0.72 -11.90 -10.52
C THR A 171 2.22 -11.93 -10.72
N THR A 172 2.96 -12.42 -9.74
CA THR A 172 4.24 -13.01 -10.07
C THR A 172 3.89 -14.21 -10.95
N SER A 173 3.90 -14.01 -12.26
CA SER A 173 3.91 -15.14 -13.17
C SER A 173 5.06 -16.01 -12.67
N SER A 174 4.79 -17.27 -12.43
CA SER A 174 5.71 -18.26 -11.89
C SER A 174 6.89 -18.57 -12.83
N VAL A 175 7.43 -17.58 -13.48
CA VAL A 175 8.67 -17.62 -14.24
C VAL A 175 9.88 -17.74 -13.32
N GLU A 176 9.77 -17.35 -12.04
CA GLU A 176 10.87 -17.52 -11.08
C GLU A 176 11.23 -18.99 -10.78
N ASN A 177 10.32 -19.94 -11.00
CA ASN A 177 10.61 -21.37 -10.78
C ASN A 177 11.00 -22.14 -12.05
N MET A 178 11.01 -21.51 -13.22
CA MET A 178 11.49 -22.11 -14.46
C MET A 178 12.86 -21.57 -14.91
N LEU A 179 13.40 -20.59 -14.25
CA LEU A 179 14.76 -20.15 -14.47
C LEU A 179 15.71 -21.01 -13.62
N SER A 180 15.94 -22.23 -14.03
CA SER A 180 17.30 -22.74 -14.08
C SER A 180 18.17 -21.59 -14.58
N PRO A 181 19.44 -21.40 -14.15
CA PRO A 181 20.26 -20.26 -14.54
C PRO A 181 20.57 -20.29 -16.03
N THR A 182 19.55 -20.15 -16.82
CA THR A 182 19.65 -19.95 -18.27
C THR A 182 20.00 -18.49 -18.46
N ASN A 183 21.16 -18.28 -19.06
CA ASN A 183 21.71 -16.97 -19.38
C ASN A 183 20.89 -16.26 -20.48
N ILE A 184 19.57 -16.17 -20.30
CA ILE A 184 18.68 -15.43 -21.22
C ILE A 184 18.56 -14.01 -20.70
N ARG A 185 18.89 -13.04 -21.54
CA ARG A 185 18.63 -11.61 -21.30
C ARG A 185 17.46 -11.19 -22.19
N ILE A 186 16.49 -10.49 -21.60
CA ILE A 186 15.30 -9.99 -22.30
C ILE A 186 15.24 -8.47 -22.08
N TRP A 187 15.10 -7.71 -23.17
CA TRP A 187 14.92 -6.26 -23.11
C TRP A 187 14.06 -5.78 -24.28
N SER A 188 13.56 -4.55 -24.19
CA SER A 188 12.86 -3.91 -25.30
C SER A 188 13.72 -2.81 -25.92
N SER A 189 13.73 -2.72 -27.25
CA SER A 189 14.40 -1.66 -27.98
C SER A 189 13.62 -1.29 -29.24
N LYS A 190 13.34 0.01 -29.42
CA LYS A 190 12.62 0.55 -30.59
C LYS A 190 11.31 -0.17 -30.92
N GLY A 191 10.55 -0.57 -29.89
CA GLY A 191 9.29 -1.29 -30.08
C GLY A 191 9.43 -2.79 -30.35
N HIS A 192 10.63 -3.34 -30.30
CA HIS A 192 10.91 -4.77 -30.44
C HIS A 192 11.26 -5.40 -29.10
N LEU A 193 10.84 -6.64 -28.90
CA LEU A 193 11.29 -7.48 -27.79
C LEU A 193 12.55 -8.20 -28.27
N CYS A 194 13.64 -8.01 -27.53
CA CYS A 194 14.97 -8.54 -27.87
C CYS A 194 15.36 -9.61 -26.84
N PHE A 195 16.02 -10.65 -27.32
CA PHE A 195 16.49 -11.78 -26.51
C PHE A 195 17.97 -12.02 -26.76
N ASP A 196 18.70 -12.32 -25.71
CA ASP A 196 20.09 -12.79 -25.78
C ASP A 196 20.19 -14.11 -25.02
N THR A 197 20.60 -15.17 -25.67
CA THR A 197 20.73 -16.51 -25.08
C THR A 197 22.00 -17.16 -25.58
N LYS A 198 22.68 -17.91 -24.71
CA LYS A 198 23.91 -18.64 -25.03
C LYS A 198 23.67 -20.00 -25.68
N MET A 199 22.43 -20.45 -25.70
CA MET A 199 22.05 -21.75 -26.30
C MET A 199 20.81 -21.57 -27.16
N PRO A 200 20.60 -22.43 -28.16
CA PRO A 200 19.35 -22.43 -28.94
C PRO A 200 18.17 -22.70 -27.99
N GLU A 201 17.19 -21.81 -28.04
CA GLU A 201 16.01 -21.86 -27.17
C GLU A 201 14.74 -21.62 -27.95
N GLN A 202 13.66 -22.25 -27.53
CA GLN A 202 12.31 -21.88 -27.96
C GLN A 202 11.73 -20.90 -26.94
N ILE A 203 11.23 -19.77 -27.42
CA ILE A 203 10.56 -18.77 -26.59
C ILE A 203 9.10 -18.67 -27.00
N ASP A 204 8.20 -18.96 -26.07
CA ASP A 204 6.78 -18.79 -26.24
C ASP A 204 6.31 -17.49 -25.55
N ILE A 205 5.63 -16.64 -26.33
CA ILE A 205 5.13 -15.34 -25.87
C ILE A 205 3.63 -15.46 -25.68
N TYR A 206 3.17 -15.16 -24.47
CA TYR A 206 1.76 -15.21 -24.09
C TYR A 206 1.21 -13.82 -23.76
N LEU A 207 -0.08 -13.61 -24.03
CA LEU A 207 -0.82 -12.51 -23.43
C LEU A 207 -1.03 -12.77 -21.94
N ILE A 208 -1.34 -11.72 -21.21
CA ILE A 208 -1.60 -11.80 -19.76
C ILE A 208 -2.77 -12.74 -19.40
N ASN A 209 -3.67 -13.00 -20.35
CA ASN A 209 -4.78 -13.95 -20.19
C ASN A 209 -4.38 -15.40 -20.51
N GLY A 210 -3.10 -15.69 -20.74
CA GLY A 210 -2.58 -17.01 -21.04
C GLY A 210 -2.68 -17.44 -22.52
N THR A 211 -3.15 -16.56 -23.42
CA THR A 211 -3.21 -16.87 -24.86
C THR A 211 -1.82 -16.80 -25.47
N LEU A 212 -1.38 -17.89 -26.11
CA LEU A 212 -0.12 -17.92 -26.88
C LEU A 212 -0.21 -16.94 -28.04
N VAL A 213 0.69 -15.98 -28.11
CA VAL A 213 0.78 -14.98 -29.17
C VAL A 213 1.75 -15.43 -30.25
N LYS A 214 2.90 -15.94 -29.84
CA LYS A 214 3.99 -16.29 -30.76
C LYS A 214 4.96 -17.27 -30.09
N THR A 215 5.47 -18.19 -30.91
CA THR A 215 6.62 -19.03 -30.61
C THR A 215 7.79 -18.59 -31.49
N GLU A 216 8.94 -18.34 -30.92
CA GLU A 216 10.18 -18.03 -31.63
C GLU A 216 11.27 -19.04 -31.29
N HIS A 217 11.97 -19.49 -32.31
CA HIS A 217 13.16 -20.30 -32.15
C HIS A 217 14.42 -19.43 -32.33
N ILE A 218 15.16 -19.26 -31.25
CA ILE A 218 16.40 -18.48 -31.26
C ILE A 218 17.55 -19.42 -31.51
N ILE A 219 18.22 -19.21 -32.63
CA ILE A 219 19.46 -19.92 -32.95
C ILE A 219 20.62 -19.03 -32.49
N CYS A 220 21.47 -19.57 -31.62
CA CYS A 220 22.67 -18.88 -31.17
C CYS A 220 23.58 -18.55 -32.38
N LEU A 221 23.69 -17.28 -32.73
CA LEU A 221 24.69 -16.80 -33.71
C LEU A 221 26.01 -16.62 -32.95
N LEU A 222 26.89 -17.63 -33.07
CA LEU A 222 28.29 -17.45 -32.71
C LEU A 222 28.92 -16.49 -33.72
N TYR A 223 29.15 -15.25 -33.34
CA TYR A 223 30.04 -14.37 -34.05
C TYR A 223 31.48 -14.90 -33.85
N THR A 224 32.03 -15.58 -34.81
CA THR A 224 33.47 -15.78 -34.93
C THR A 224 34.07 -14.53 -35.52
N SER A 225 34.83 -13.78 -34.73
CA SER A 225 35.73 -12.70 -35.19
C SER A 225 36.88 -13.26 -35.98
#